data_a9a69a8729d422281889ddd7fc1d321e
#
_entry.id   a9a69a8729d422281889ddd7fc1d321e
#
_cell.length_a   1.000
_cell.length_b   1.000
_cell.length_c   1.000
_cell.angle_alpha   90.00
_cell.angle_beta   90.00
_cell.angle_gamma   90.00
#
_symmetry.space_group_name_H-M   'P 1'
#
loop_
_entity.id
_entity.type
_entity.pdbx_description
1 polymer ?
#
loop_
_entity_poly.entity_id
_entity_poly.type
_entity_poly.pdbx_seq_one_letter_code
_entity_poly.pdbx_strand_id
1 'polypeptide(L)'
;MTPHFGVRVLDSKGKEIEEFRYKEKKNIVSEETSATMRMLLESVVSEGSGKNAKVEGFRIGGKTATSQTLPRSANKYISSFIGFAPADNPQVLGMCVIYNPQGVYYGGTIAAPVIGNIFENILPYLGIEKQ
;
A
#
# COMPACT_ATOMS: atom_id res chain seq x y z
N MET A 1 -8.47 -11.44 2.50
CA MET A 1 -7.10 -11.75 3.01
C MET A 1 -7.04 -11.34 4.48
N THR A 2 -6.42 -12.14 5.34
CA THR A 2 -6.12 -11.78 6.72
C THR A 2 -4.67 -11.27 6.78
N PRO A 3 -4.42 -9.99 7.12
CA PRO A 3 -3.05 -9.46 7.20
C PRO A 3 -2.22 -10.25 8.22
N HIS A 4 -1.03 -10.66 7.83
CA HIS A 4 -0.09 -11.39 8.68
C HIS A 4 1.34 -11.21 8.14
N PHE A 5 2.33 -11.47 8.97
CA PHE A 5 3.75 -11.39 8.61
C PHE A 5 4.53 -12.67 8.92
N GLY A 6 3.97 -13.59 9.74
CA GLY A 6 4.53 -14.91 9.96
C GLY A 6 3.88 -15.92 9.05
N VAL A 7 4.64 -16.73 8.34
CA VAL A 7 4.13 -17.78 7.44
C VAL A 7 4.46 -19.14 7.99
N ARG A 8 5.70 -19.35 8.43
CA ARG A 8 6.21 -20.63 8.93
C ARG A 8 7.44 -20.45 9.80
N VAL A 9 7.70 -21.43 10.64
CA VAL A 9 8.94 -21.56 11.41
C VAL A 9 9.77 -22.67 10.79
N LEU A 10 11.05 -22.38 10.55
CA LEU A 10 12.02 -23.35 10.04
C LEU A 10 13.07 -23.64 11.11
N ASP A 11 13.63 -24.84 11.14
CA ASP A 11 14.82 -25.17 11.93
C ASP A 11 16.09 -24.62 11.26
N SER A 12 17.24 -24.82 11.93
CA SER A 12 18.55 -24.37 11.44
C SER A 12 19.00 -25.06 10.13
N LYS A 13 18.31 -26.12 9.70
CA LYS A 13 18.55 -26.88 8.46
C LYS A 13 17.53 -26.52 7.37
N GLY A 14 16.63 -25.54 7.62
CA GLY A 14 15.60 -25.13 6.69
C GLY A 14 14.38 -26.05 6.63
N LYS A 15 14.26 -27.03 7.54
CA LYS A 15 13.09 -27.89 7.63
C LYS A 15 11.96 -27.16 8.36
N GLU A 16 10.76 -27.26 7.82
CA GLU A 16 9.57 -26.68 8.42
C GLU A 16 9.21 -27.37 9.75
N ILE A 17 9.07 -26.56 10.81
CA ILE A 17 8.64 -26.98 12.14
C ILE A 17 7.15 -26.71 12.32
N GLU A 18 6.68 -25.56 11.86
CA GLU A 18 5.31 -25.10 12.02
C GLU A 18 4.90 -24.20 10.87
N GLU A 19 3.68 -24.40 10.34
CA GLU A 19 3.04 -23.51 9.38
C GLU A 19 1.91 -22.74 10.07
N PHE A 20 1.93 -21.42 9.97
CA PHE A 20 0.84 -20.59 10.51
C PHE A 20 -0.33 -20.57 9.55
N ARG A 21 -1.51 -20.97 10.03
CA ARG A 21 -2.75 -20.96 9.26
C ARG A 21 -3.67 -19.85 9.74
N TYR A 22 -3.97 -18.92 8.84
CA TYR A 22 -4.84 -17.78 9.12
C TYR A 22 -6.22 -18.00 8.51
N LYS A 23 -7.27 -17.81 9.34
CA LYS A 23 -8.64 -17.85 8.84
C LYS A 23 -8.98 -16.58 8.08
N GLU A 24 -9.45 -16.72 6.88
CA GLU A 24 -9.97 -15.60 6.10
C GLU A 24 -11.33 -15.15 6.65
N LYS A 25 -11.47 -13.83 6.82
CA LYS A 25 -12.78 -13.21 6.99
C LYS A 25 -13.27 -12.76 5.62
N LYS A 26 -14.34 -13.39 5.14
CA LYS A 26 -14.96 -13.06 3.86
C LYS A 26 -16.15 -12.11 4.06
N ASN A 27 -16.56 -11.43 3.00
CA ASN A 27 -17.77 -10.56 2.99
C ASN A 27 -17.76 -9.46 4.07
N ILE A 28 -16.58 -8.83 4.29
CA ILE A 28 -16.45 -7.72 5.26
C ILE A 28 -17.21 -6.49 4.76
N VAL A 29 -17.18 -6.25 3.45
CA VAL A 29 -17.96 -5.24 2.73
C VAL A 29 -18.58 -5.87 1.50
N SER A 30 -19.67 -5.30 0.97
CA SER A 30 -20.26 -5.78 -0.29
C SER A 30 -19.29 -5.58 -1.45
N GLU A 31 -19.46 -6.35 -2.52
CA GLU A 31 -18.68 -6.22 -3.75
C GLU A 31 -18.86 -4.83 -4.38
N GLU A 32 -20.07 -4.31 -4.39
CA GLU A 32 -20.41 -2.97 -4.88
C GLU A 32 -19.68 -1.89 -4.09
N THR A 33 -19.71 -1.96 -2.75
CA THR A 33 -18.97 -1.01 -1.90
C THR A 33 -17.47 -1.10 -2.15
N SER A 34 -16.94 -2.31 -2.30
CA SER A 34 -15.52 -2.52 -2.61
C SER A 34 -15.14 -1.91 -3.97
N ALA A 35 -15.96 -2.12 -5.01
CA ALA A 35 -15.74 -1.55 -6.34
C ALA A 35 -15.79 -0.01 -6.31
N THR A 36 -16.79 0.57 -5.64
CA THR A 36 -16.89 2.02 -5.46
C THR A 36 -15.67 2.59 -4.75
N MET A 37 -15.22 1.95 -3.68
CA MET A 37 -14.02 2.39 -2.95
C MET A 37 -12.75 2.30 -3.80
N ARG A 38 -12.59 1.26 -4.62
CA ARG A 38 -11.44 1.17 -5.54
C ARG A 38 -11.44 2.33 -6.55
N MET A 39 -12.59 2.66 -7.13
CA MET A 39 -12.74 3.78 -8.05
C MET A 39 -12.37 5.12 -7.39
N LEU A 40 -12.88 5.37 -6.17
CA LEU A 40 -12.56 6.59 -5.42
C LEU A 40 -11.07 6.66 -5.05
N LEU A 41 -10.45 5.54 -4.66
CA LEU A 41 -9.03 5.49 -4.33
C LEU A 41 -8.13 5.60 -5.57
N GLU A 42 -8.60 5.17 -6.74
CA GLU A 42 -7.94 5.43 -8.02
C GLU A 42 -7.94 6.93 -8.34
N SER A 43 -9.07 7.63 -8.13
CA SER A 43 -9.14 9.09 -8.31
C SER A 43 -8.18 9.86 -7.40
N VAL A 44 -7.87 9.34 -6.20
CA VAL A 44 -6.84 9.94 -5.32
C VAL A 44 -5.45 9.93 -5.98
N VAL A 45 -5.15 8.91 -6.78
CA VAL A 45 -3.85 8.80 -7.47
C VAL A 45 -3.89 9.49 -8.83
N SER A 46 -4.97 9.39 -9.60
CA SER A 46 -5.05 10.01 -10.93
C SER A 46 -5.10 11.54 -10.86
N GLU A 47 -5.83 12.11 -9.89
CA GLU A 47 -6.16 13.54 -9.84
C GLU A 47 -5.93 14.18 -8.47
N GLY A 48 -5.77 13.36 -7.42
CA GLY A 48 -5.75 13.83 -6.04
C GLY A 48 -4.38 13.92 -5.38
N SER A 49 -4.39 13.79 -4.05
CA SER A 49 -3.21 13.91 -3.19
C SER A 49 -2.17 12.79 -3.35
N GLY A 50 -2.55 11.69 -4.01
CA GLY A 50 -1.67 10.55 -4.30
C GLY A 50 -1.00 10.59 -5.67
N LYS A 51 -1.13 11.67 -6.44
CA LYS A 51 -0.66 11.78 -7.84
C LYS A 51 0.82 11.40 -8.06
N ASN A 52 1.65 11.57 -7.04
CA ASN A 52 3.07 11.19 -7.10
C ASN A 52 3.30 9.66 -7.04
N ALA A 53 2.26 8.86 -6.82
CA ALA A 53 2.31 7.40 -6.97
C ALA A 53 1.83 6.91 -8.35
N LYS A 54 1.46 7.83 -9.25
CA LYS A 54 1.01 7.48 -10.60
C LYS A 54 2.14 6.84 -11.38
N VAL A 55 1.84 5.73 -12.05
CA VAL A 55 2.74 5.04 -12.99
C VAL A 55 2.04 4.98 -14.34
N GLU A 56 2.73 5.41 -15.38
CA GLU A 56 2.16 5.49 -16.73
C GLU A 56 1.78 4.11 -17.28
N GLY A 57 0.55 4.00 -17.74
CA GLY A 57 -0.01 2.75 -18.26
C GLY A 57 -0.50 1.78 -17.18
N PHE A 58 -0.54 2.18 -15.89
CA PHE A 58 -1.09 1.33 -14.83
C PHE A 58 -2.15 2.09 -14.03
N ARG A 59 -3.24 1.40 -13.72
CA ARG A 59 -4.29 1.91 -12.84
C ARG A 59 -3.91 1.64 -11.39
N ILE A 60 -3.63 2.69 -10.65
CA ILE A 60 -3.20 2.60 -9.25
C ILE A 60 -4.22 3.30 -8.37
N GLY A 61 -4.69 2.60 -7.35
CA GLY A 61 -5.47 3.18 -6.28
C GLY A 61 -4.63 3.36 -5.02
N GLY A 62 -4.95 4.36 -4.19
CA GLY A 62 -4.20 4.55 -2.97
C GLY A 62 -4.68 5.68 -2.08
N LYS A 63 -4.06 5.80 -0.90
CA LYS A 63 -4.36 6.84 0.08
C LYS A 63 -3.11 7.32 0.78
N THR A 64 -2.98 8.64 0.83
CA THR A 64 -1.96 9.35 1.62
C THR A 64 -2.39 9.48 3.06
N ALA A 65 -1.45 9.47 3.99
CA ALA A 65 -1.67 9.91 5.35
C ALA A 65 -0.47 10.69 5.89
N THR A 66 -0.76 11.61 6.79
CA THR A 66 0.23 12.36 7.55
C THR A 66 -0.32 12.53 8.96
N SER A 67 0.34 11.93 9.93
CA SER A 67 -0.09 11.92 11.33
C SER A 67 0.95 12.58 12.20
N GLN A 68 0.53 13.48 13.07
CA GLN A 68 1.41 14.08 14.07
C GLN A 68 1.50 13.16 15.30
N THR A 69 2.72 12.91 15.77
CA THR A 69 2.94 12.08 16.97
C THR A 69 2.69 12.84 18.25
N LEU A 70 2.54 12.12 19.35
CA LEU A 70 2.45 12.71 20.69
C LEU A 70 3.83 12.74 21.38
N PRO A 71 4.12 13.74 22.21
CA PRO A 71 3.33 14.95 22.40
C PRO A 71 3.40 15.86 21.15
N ARG A 72 2.33 16.57 20.84
CA ARG A 72 2.28 17.46 19.66
C ARG A 72 3.34 18.56 19.68
N SER A 73 3.79 18.95 20.87
CA SER A 73 4.89 19.91 21.08
C SER A 73 6.23 19.44 20.50
N ALA A 74 6.40 18.12 20.31
CA ALA A 74 7.61 17.57 19.67
C ALA A 74 7.67 17.84 18.16
N ASN A 75 6.56 18.27 17.56
CA ASN A 75 6.41 18.58 16.13
C ASN A 75 6.96 17.48 15.20
N LYS A 76 6.72 16.21 15.55
CA LYS A 76 7.14 15.03 14.80
C LYS A 76 5.96 14.42 14.06
N TYR A 77 6.23 13.88 12.87
CA TYR A 77 5.23 13.33 11.99
C TYR A 77 5.56 11.90 11.56
N ILE A 78 4.52 11.16 11.20
CA ILE A 78 4.60 9.90 10.46
C ILE A 78 3.90 10.15 9.15
N SER A 79 4.61 9.96 8.06
CA SER A 79 4.11 10.14 6.70
C SER A 79 3.97 8.80 6.04
N SER A 80 2.83 8.54 5.41
CA SER A 80 2.62 7.25 4.77
C SER A 80 1.80 7.36 3.49
N PHE A 81 1.95 6.35 2.66
CA PHE A 81 1.10 6.08 1.53
C PHE A 81 0.87 4.57 1.42
N ILE A 82 -0.37 4.18 1.22
CA ILE A 82 -0.75 2.82 0.87
C ILE A 82 -1.32 2.83 -0.53
N GLY A 83 -0.84 1.94 -1.40
CA GLY A 83 -1.30 1.83 -2.77
C GLY A 83 -1.56 0.38 -3.16
N PHE A 84 -2.41 0.18 -4.16
CA PHE A 84 -2.71 -1.12 -4.75
C PHE A 84 -2.83 -1.02 -6.26
N ALA A 85 -2.52 -2.09 -6.95
CA ALA A 85 -2.57 -2.17 -8.40
C ALA A 85 -2.89 -3.61 -8.88
N PRO A 86 -3.57 -3.77 -10.04
CA PRO A 86 -4.38 -2.78 -10.75
C PRO A 86 -5.57 -2.32 -9.90
N ALA A 87 -6.09 -1.10 -10.14
CA ALA A 87 -7.17 -0.56 -9.30
C ALA A 87 -8.51 -1.31 -9.48
N ASP A 88 -8.77 -1.83 -10.67
CA ASP A 88 -9.98 -2.61 -11.00
C ASP A 88 -9.91 -4.06 -10.49
N ASN A 89 -8.72 -4.68 -10.51
CA ASN A 89 -8.50 -6.05 -10.04
C ASN A 89 -7.19 -6.14 -9.22
N PRO A 90 -7.17 -5.70 -7.96
CA PRO A 90 -5.95 -5.61 -7.16
C PRO A 90 -5.20 -6.94 -7.00
N GLN A 91 -3.95 -6.97 -7.44
CA GLN A 91 -3.03 -8.09 -7.33
C GLN A 91 -1.93 -7.83 -6.30
N VAL A 92 -1.58 -6.56 -6.10
CA VAL A 92 -0.51 -6.15 -5.21
C VAL A 92 -0.94 -4.98 -4.34
N LEU A 93 -0.50 -5.00 -3.09
CA LEU A 93 -0.67 -3.92 -2.12
C LEU A 93 0.71 -3.54 -1.60
N GLY A 94 1.04 -2.24 -1.65
CA GLY A 94 2.28 -1.70 -1.11
C GLY A 94 2.01 -0.60 -0.10
N MET A 95 2.83 -0.51 0.94
CA MET A 95 2.77 0.56 1.93
C MET A 95 4.17 1.10 2.23
N CYS A 96 4.30 2.42 2.20
CA CYS A 96 5.49 3.14 2.65
C CYS A 96 5.13 3.95 3.90
N VAL A 97 5.95 3.80 4.95
CA VAL A 97 5.80 4.56 6.20
C VAL A 97 7.15 5.18 6.54
N ILE A 98 7.17 6.51 6.71
CA ILE A 98 8.37 7.28 7.02
C ILE A 98 8.17 7.94 8.39
N TYR A 99 9.00 7.56 9.33
CA TYR A 99 8.95 8.08 10.69
C TYR A 99 9.83 9.31 10.84
N ASN A 100 9.27 10.37 11.42
CA ASN A 100 9.97 11.61 11.76
C ASN A 100 10.80 12.17 10.58
N PRO A 101 10.21 12.35 9.37
CA PRO A 101 10.91 12.95 8.25
C PRO A 101 11.39 14.36 8.62
N GLN A 102 12.54 14.75 8.08
CA GLN A 102 13.09 16.08 8.26
C GLN A 102 12.70 16.96 7.07
N GLY A 103 12.24 18.17 7.32
CA GLY A 103 11.77 19.08 6.29
C GLY A 103 10.34 18.77 5.82
N VAL A 104 10.17 18.32 4.57
CA VAL A 104 8.85 17.98 4.02
C VAL A 104 8.33 16.68 4.66
N TYR A 105 7.10 16.73 5.16
CA TYR A 105 6.49 15.61 5.89
C TYR A 105 5.13 15.13 5.34
N TYR A 106 4.72 15.60 4.18
CA TYR A 106 3.45 15.15 3.57
C TYR A 106 3.61 13.79 2.89
N GLY A 107 2.76 12.81 3.28
CA GLY A 107 2.81 11.45 2.74
C GLY A 107 2.68 11.38 1.22
N GLY A 108 1.84 12.25 0.63
CA GLY A 108 1.70 12.37 -0.82
C GLY A 108 2.97 12.89 -1.54
N THR A 109 3.84 13.60 -0.82
CA THR A 109 5.09 14.15 -1.38
C THR A 109 6.28 13.21 -1.22
N ILE A 110 6.38 12.52 -0.08
CA ILE A 110 7.59 11.73 0.23
C ILE A 110 7.36 10.21 0.25
N ALA A 111 6.15 9.73 0.56
CA ALA A 111 5.85 8.30 0.62
C ALA A 111 5.19 7.77 -0.67
N ALA A 112 4.32 8.57 -1.31
CA ALA A 112 3.65 8.17 -2.55
C ALA A 112 4.62 7.87 -3.70
N PRO A 113 5.65 8.69 -3.99
CA PRO A 113 6.60 8.40 -5.07
C PRO A 113 7.41 7.12 -4.82
N VAL A 114 7.66 6.75 -3.56
CA VAL A 114 8.34 5.48 -3.24
C VAL A 114 7.50 4.29 -3.72
N ILE A 115 6.20 4.29 -3.46
CA ILE A 115 5.29 3.23 -3.93
C ILE A 115 5.16 3.28 -5.45
N GLY A 116 5.09 4.48 -6.06
CA GLY A 116 5.09 4.62 -7.52
C GLY A 116 6.31 3.96 -8.15
N ASN A 117 7.51 4.27 -7.67
CA ASN A 117 8.75 3.67 -8.16
C ASN A 117 8.81 2.15 -7.96
N ILE A 118 8.31 1.65 -6.83
CA ILE A 118 8.21 0.21 -6.58
C ILE A 118 7.27 -0.42 -7.61
N PHE A 119 6.08 0.14 -7.79
CA PHE A 119 5.08 -0.41 -8.72
C PHE A 119 5.56 -0.37 -10.17
N GLU A 120 6.24 0.69 -10.60
CA GLU A 120 6.82 0.78 -11.93
C GLU A 120 7.73 -0.41 -12.26
N ASN A 121 8.46 -0.91 -11.27
CA ASN A 121 9.37 -2.03 -11.44
C ASN A 121 8.70 -3.39 -11.25
N ILE A 122 7.82 -3.54 -10.24
CA ILE A 122 7.27 -4.86 -9.91
C ILE A 122 6.06 -5.26 -10.75
N LEU A 123 5.25 -4.31 -11.24
CA LEU A 123 4.05 -4.66 -12.01
C LEU A 123 4.38 -5.43 -13.29
N PRO A 124 5.36 -5.00 -14.13
CA PRO A 124 5.79 -5.78 -15.28
C PRO A 124 6.38 -7.14 -14.87
N TYR A 125 7.15 -7.19 -13.78
CA TYR A 125 7.73 -8.44 -13.27
C TYR A 125 6.65 -9.46 -12.86
N LEU A 126 5.52 -8.98 -12.33
CA LEU A 126 4.36 -9.80 -11.96
C LEU A 126 3.47 -10.18 -13.17
N GLY A 127 3.85 -9.79 -14.38
CA GLY A 127 3.07 -10.03 -15.59
C GLY A 127 1.80 -9.18 -15.70
N ILE A 128 1.73 -8.07 -14.98
CA ILE A 128 0.62 -7.13 -15.08
C ILE A 128 0.91 -6.19 -16.24
N GLU A 129 0.05 -6.27 -17.26
CA GLU A 129 0.20 -5.48 -18.48
C GLU A 129 -0.28 -4.04 -18.31
N LYS A 130 0.32 -3.14 -19.08
CA LYS A 130 -0.14 -1.75 -19.22
C LYS A 130 -1.52 -1.71 -19.89
N GLN A 131 -2.35 -0.79 -19.41
CA GLN A 131 -3.69 -0.52 -19.93
C GLN A 131 -3.73 0.79 -20.71
#